data_78712943af1ab1402606b7df459ea22a
#
_entry.id   78712943af1ab1402606b7df459ea22a
#
_cell.length_a   1.000
_cell.length_b   1.000
_cell.length_c   1.000
_cell.angle_alpha   90.00
_cell.angle_beta   90.00
_cell.angle_gamma   90.00
#
_symmetry.space_group_name_H-M   'P 1'
#
loop_
_entity.id
_entity.type
_entity.pdbx_description
1 polymer ?
#
loop_
_entity_poly.entity_id
_entity_poly.type
_entity_poly.pdbx_seq_one_letter_code
_entity_poly.pdbx_strand_id
1 'polypeptide(L)'
;EKATITDFEGKTFLVKNILGADELYDAVKFQVEVPKKAVFLPIAAEPVANGTNAYLLLYSTGKNATFKSGAITEVSKLKDPYKYYKMAVALEENELNAPLLTPEGEVFGLAQADAGGKKDICYGLSAGYAGSLSIGSADYLSSAYRNINIPKGWPKELDQATVALYLISGTQDAKARLETVNDFITTFPDAPDGYLNRSDLYAYNRAELANSMAEQATYLQKALDDIKTASKCSDKKGDFWYNQAKLIYGVASADSTLTDPAWTIEAAMEALDKAIEEDNLPAYHQLRADILFNKGEFQQAFDEYMIVNNSDVASASSYYLAAKAKERVTGFNIGDVIDLLDKAIEKCGTNMNAEAAAYVLERINWRLRLAQYTEAIADYDLYYTLIGGQVLPNFFFLREQAKFRAGDLEGALKDIQAAIQGSPSTPDYYAEEASIYVRQQKYEDALKSIERAIAIAPDFGACYRLRGVCYVRLKKKTEACEAFNKAKELGDPLAGKLIKEHCK
;
A
#
# COMPACT_ATOMS: atom_id res chain seq x y z
N GLU A 1 -28.38 16.71 5.09
CA GLU A 1 -28.75 18.05 5.58
C GLU A 1 -28.27 19.09 4.59
N LYS A 2 -29.10 20.13 4.35
CA LYS A 2 -28.76 21.25 3.47
C LYS A 2 -28.48 22.45 4.33
N ALA A 3 -27.26 22.96 4.34
CA ALA A 3 -26.92 24.21 4.97
C ALA A 3 -27.32 25.36 4.01
N THR A 4 -27.88 26.43 4.57
CA THR A 4 -28.28 27.61 3.83
C THR A 4 -27.80 28.89 4.51
N ILE A 5 -27.61 29.96 3.74
CA ILE A 5 -27.42 31.30 4.26
C ILE A 5 -28.58 32.16 3.82
N THR A 6 -28.91 33.19 4.59
CA THR A 6 -29.95 34.14 4.28
C THR A 6 -29.33 35.53 4.19
N ASP A 7 -29.58 36.24 3.11
CA ASP A 7 -29.12 37.61 2.90
C ASP A 7 -29.99 38.67 3.64
N PHE A 8 -29.60 39.93 3.53
CA PHE A 8 -30.30 41.03 4.17
C PHE A 8 -31.72 41.31 3.58
N GLU A 9 -32.00 40.76 2.39
CA GLU A 9 -33.35 40.81 1.78
C GLU A 9 -34.22 39.65 2.25
N GLY A 10 -33.71 38.76 3.07
CA GLY A 10 -34.40 37.55 3.54
C GLY A 10 -34.37 36.39 2.55
N LYS A 11 -33.57 36.48 1.48
CA LYS A 11 -33.47 35.46 0.45
C LYS A 11 -32.46 34.41 0.87
N THR A 12 -32.84 33.15 0.72
CA THR A 12 -32.02 31.99 1.16
C THR A 12 -31.26 31.39 -0.02
N PHE A 13 -29.98 31.05 0.22
CA PHE A 13 -29.05 30.43 -0.72
C PHE A 13 -28.48 29.16 -0.14
N LEU A 14 -28.29 28.15 -0.98
CA LEU A 14 -27.71 26.88 -0.58
C LEU A 14 -26.20 26.99 -0.47
N VAL A 15 -25.63 26.46 0.63
CA VAL A 15 -24.19 26.20 0.72
C VAL A 15 -23.86 25.01 -0.15
N LYS A 16 -22.98 25.23 -1.15
CA LYS A 16 -22.64 24.24 -2.16
C LYS A 16 -21.52 23.31 -1.65
N ASN A 17 -20.40 23.90 -1.26
CA ASN A 17 -19.19 23.18 -0.87
C ASN A 17 -18.48 23.84 0.30
N ILE A 18 -17.83 23.05 1.15
CA ILE A 18 -16.83 23.52 2.11
C ILE A 18 -15.50 23.67 1.38
N LEU A 19 -14.88 24.85 1.53
CA LEU A 19 -13.62 25.20 0.89
C LEU A 19 -12.43 25.21 1.86
N GLY A 20 -12.68 25.12 3.16
CA GLY A 20 -11.67 25.07 4.21
C GLY A 20 -12.32 25.13 5.58
N ALA A 21 -11.72 24.49 6.58
CA ALA A 21 -12.13 24.56 7.97
C ALA A 21 -10.93 24.53 8.91
N ASP A 22 -11.05 25.17 10.07
CA ASP A 22 -10.09 25.11 11.16
C ASP A 22 -10.85 24.89 12.47
N GLU A 23 -10.69 23.71 13.05
CA GLU A 23 -11.39 23.28 14.25
C GLU A 23 -10.90 24.05 15.50
N LEU A 24 -9.60 24.41 15.55
CA LEU A 24 -9.01 25.13 16.67
C LEU A 24 -9.57 26.56 16.81
N TYR A 25 -9.78 27.22 15.66
CA TYR A 25 -10.27 28.59 15.62
C TYR A 25 -11.74 28.68 15.25
N ASP A 26 -12.48 27.55 15.22
CA ASP A 26 -13.91 27.45 14.91
C ASP A 26 -14.29 28.28 13.68
N ALA A 27 -13.59 28.06 12.58
CA ALA A 27 -13.76 28.79 11.34
C ALA A 27 -14.00 27.84 10.17
N VAL A 28 -14.96 28.18 9.33
CA VAL A 28 -15.28 27.46 8.10
C VAL A 28 -15.41 28.42 6.94
N LYS A 29 -14.84 28.06 5.80
CA LYS A 29 -15.01 28.72 4.51
C LYS A 29 -15.81 27.84 3.59
N PHE A 30 -16.84 28.40 2.98
CA PHE A 30 -17.73 27.66 2.11
C PHE A 30 -18.09 28.47 0.87
N GLN A 31 -18.59 27.77 -0.13
CA GLN A 31 -19.10 28.33 -1.38
C GLN A 31 -20.62 28.36 -1.37
N VAL A 32 -21.18 29.46 -1.86
CA VAL A 32 -22.61 29.66 -2.02
C VAL A 32 -22.90 30.02 -3.45
N GLU A 33 -24.01 29.51 -4.01
CA GLU A 33 -24.47 29.88 -5.33
C GLU A 33 -25.36 31.11 -5.21
N VAL A 34 -24.86 32.25 -5.68
CA VAL A 34 -25.56 33.54 -5.61
C VAL A 34 -25.84 34.09 -7.01
N PRO A 35 -26.87 34.96 -7.20
CA PRO A 35 -27.10 35.63 -8.46
C PRO A 35 -25.91 36.50 -8.91
N LYS A 36 -25.81 36.78 -10.19
CA LYS A 36 -24.67 37.45 -10.87
C LYS A 36 -24.11 38.74 -10.26
N LYS A 37 -24.75 39.35 -9.26
CA LYS A 37 -24.27 40.53 -8.52
C LYS A 37 -24.49 40.32 -7.01
N ALA A 38 -23.56 39.62 -6.38
CA ALA A 38 -23.48 39.64 -4.91
C ALA A 38 -22.80 40.92 -4.44
N VAL A 39 -23.42 41.60 -3.48
CA VAL A 39 -22.77 42.68 -2.74
C VAL A 39 -21.98 42.04 -1.62
N PHE A 40 -20.71 42.43 -1.45
CA PHE A 40 -19.86 41.94 -0.42
C PHE A 40 -19.14 43.05 0.30
N LEU A 41 -18.78 42.81 1.54
CA LEU A 41 -17.93 43.74 2.33
C LEU A 41 -16.47 43.50 1.98
N PRO A 42 -15.67 44.53 1.70
CA PRO A 42 -14.25 44.37 1.46
C PRO A 42 -13.54 43.86 2.72
N ILE A 43 -12.53 43.01 2.56
CA ILE A 43 -11.67 42.58 3.66
C ILE A 43 -10.55 43.61 3.82
N ALA A 44 -10.28 44.03 5.05
CA ALA A 44 -9.17 44.94 5.37
C ALA A 44 -7.83 44.33 4.97
N ALA A 45 -7.05 45.05 4.19
CA ALA A 45 -5.77 44.62 3.68
C ALA A 45 -4.68 44.57 4.80
N GLU A 46 -4.77 45.50 5.75
CA GLU A 46 -3.80 45.64 6.82
C GLU A 46 -4.42 45.35 8.21
N PRO A 47 -3.65 44.83 9.17
CA PRO A 47 -4.11 44.59 10.52
C PRO A 47 -4.50 45.89 11.22
N VAL A 48 -5.62 45.88 11.93
CA VAL A 48 -6.08 47.02 12.72
C VAL A 48 -5.27 47.16 14.02
N ALA A 49 -4.93 48.38 14.38
CA ALA A 49 -4.09 48.65 15.55
C ALA A 49 -4.89 48.60 16.87
N ASN A 50 -4.19 48.32 17.97
CA ASN A 50 -4.74 48.47 19.32
C ASN A 50 -5.18 49.92 19.57
N GLY A 51 -6.30 50.10 20.26
CA GLY A 51 -6.89 51.44 20.56
C GLY A 51 -7.82 51.95 19.44
N THR A 52 -7.88 51.33 18.28
CA THR A 52 -8.81 51.70 17.20
C THR A 52 -10.26 51.42 17.62
N ASN A 53 -11.15 52.39 17.40
CA ASN A 53 -12.59 52.14 17.55
C ASN A 53 -13.11 51.37 16.35
N ALA A 54 -13.78 50.25 16.60
CA ALA A 54 -14.26 49.34 15.57
C ALA A 54 -15.75 49.03 15.77
N TYR A 55 -16.36 48.40 14.80
CA TYR A 55 -17.80 48.17 14.76
C TYR A 55 -18.13 46.69 14.55
N LEU A 56 -19.05 46.17 15.36
CA LEU A 56 -19.68 44.85 15.15
C LEU A 56 -20.95 45.08 14.35
N LEU A 57 -20.98 44.62 13.10
CA LEU A 57 -22.13 44.72 12.24
C LEU A 57 -23.13 43.58 12.52
N LEU A 58 -24.34 43.93 12.90
CA LEU A 58 -25.38 42.96 13.23
C LEU A 58 -26.18 42.57 12.01
N TYR A 59 -26.60 41.31 11.95
CA TYR A 59 -27.52 40.85 10.93
C TYR A 59 -28.89 41.53 11.08
N SER A 60 -29.42 42.06 9.99
CA SER A 60 -30.73 42.69 9.95
C SER A 60 -31.33 42.55 8.56
N THR A 61 -32.62 42.30 8.50
CA THR A 61 -33.43 42.28 7.24
C THR A 61 -34.02 43.67 6.92
N GLY A 62 -33.59 44.73 7.58
CA GLY A 62 -34.05 46.09 7.35
C GLY A 62 -33.10 46.90 6.44
N LYS A 63 -33.61 48.06 5.96
CA LYS A 63 -32.80 48.99 5.15
C LYS A 63 -31.68 49.68 5.88
N ASN A 64 -31.69 49.69 7.20
CA ASN A 64 -30.69 50.33 8.05
C ASN A 64 -29.80 49.29 8.71
N ALA A 65 -28.51 49.45 8.52
CA ALA A 65 -27.51 48.62 9.23
C ALA A 65 -27.55 48.91 10.74
N THR A 66 -27.54 47.88 11.55
CA THR A 66 -27.45 47.97 13.00
C THR A 66 -26.06 47.51 13.43
N PHE A 67 -25.40 48.25 14.34
CA PHE A 67 -24.05 47.93 14.80
C PHE A 67 -23.86 48.29 16.24
N LYS A 68 -22.92 47.62 16.88
CA LYS A 68 -22.31 48.01 18.18
C LYS A 68 -20.91 48.55 17.92
N SER A 69 -20.40 49.40 18.79
CA SER A 69 -19.02 49.93 18.65
C SER A 69 -18.22 49.80 19.96
N GLY A 70 -16.93 49.64 19.82
CA GLY A 70 -16.00 49.60 20.94
C GLY A 70 -14.55 49.59 20.49
N ALA A 71 -13.64 49.83 21.43
CA ALA A 71 -12.23 49.88 21.13
C ALA A 71 -11.60 48.48 21.08
N ILE A 72 -10.66 48.27 20.16
CA ILE A 72 -9.74 47.12 20.19
C ILE A 72 -8.81 47.31 21.38
N THR A 73 -8.84 46.37 22.32
CA THR A 73 -8.08 46.44 23.59
C THR A 73 -6.80 45.62 23.56
N GLU A 74 -6.71 44.64 22.63
CA GLU A 74 -5.53 43.81 22.49
C GLU A 74 -5.46 43.25 21.02
N VAL A 75 -4.23 43.19 20.51
CA VAL A 75 -3.93 42.56 19.22
C VAL A 75 -2.84 41.52 19.42
N SER A 76 -3.16 40.27 19.25
CA SER A 76 -2.24 39.14 19.41
C SER A 76 -1.93 38.46 18.08
N LYS A 77 -0.88 37.63 18.06
CA LYS A 77 -0.55 36.80 16.88
C LYS A 77 -1.52 35.63 16.76
N LEU A 78 -1.97 35.33 15.54
CA LEU A 78 -2.73 34.13 15.19
C LEU A 78 -1.81 33.12 14.47
N LYS A 79 -1.66 33.29 13.18
CA LYS A 79 -0.68 32.63 12.28
C LYS A 79 -0.15 33.70 11.34
N ASP A 80 1.16 33.89 11.26
CA ASP A 80 1.71 34.96 10.41
C ASP A 80 1.18 34.89 8.96
N PRO A 81 0.70 36.02 8.39
CA PRO A 81 0.72 37.38 8.92
C PRO A 81 -0.51 37.80 9.76
N TYR A 82 -1.44 36.89 10.04
CA TYR A 82 -2.76 37.18 10.59
C TYR A 82 -2.75 37.46 12.09
N LYS A 83 -3.78 38.20 12.55
CA LYS A 83 -3.94 38.65 13.94
C LYS A 83 -5.24 38.11 14.55
N TYR A 84 -5.25 38.07 15.88
CA TYR A 84 -6.40 37.80 16.72
C TYR A 84 -6.65 39.02 17.60
N TYR A 85 -7.87 39.48 17.61
CA TYR A 85 -8.23 40.75 18.24
C TYR A 85 -9.07 40.54 19.49
N LYS A 86 -8.97 41.42 20.48
CA LYS A 86 -9.88 41.52 21.58
C LYS A 86 -10.52 42.90 21.56
N MET A 87 -11.82 42.97 21.72
CA MET A 87 -12.61 44.18 21.56
C MET A 87 -13.56 44.35 22.74
N ALA A 88 -13.69 45.59 23.26
CA ALA A 88 -14.60 45.96 24.33
C ALA A 88 -16.03 46.17 23.78
N VAL A 89 -16.67 45.08 23.36
CA VAL A 89 -18.03 45.04 22.84
C VAL A 89 -18.75 43.81 23.37
N ALA A 90 -19.95 44.01 23.91
CA ALA A 90 -20.79 42.91 24.35
C ALA A 90 -21.27 42.08 23.17
N LEU A 91 -21.12 40.76 23.25
CA LEU A 91 -21.53 39.80 22.22
C LEU A 91 -22.64 38.87 22.74
N GLU A 92 -23.73 38.81 22.01
CA GLU A 92 -24.81 37.84 22.24
C GLU A 92 -24.62 36.58 21.39
N GLU A 93 -25.27 35.48 21.77
CA GLU A 93 -25.12 34.19 21.09
C GLU A 93 -25.50 34.21 19.60
N ASN A 94 -26.51 34.99 19.25
CA ASN A 94 -26.98 35.19 17.88
C ASN A 94 -26.11 36.17 17.05
N GLU A 95 -25.09 36.74 17.65
CA GLU A 95 -24.15 37.67 17.01
C GLU A 95 -22.77 37.02 16.76
N LEU A 96 -22.63 35.75 17.07
CA LEU A 96 -21.42 34.99 16.76
C LEU A 96 -21.16 34.99 15.25
N ASN A 97 -19.88 35.09 14.88
CA ASN A 97 -19.40 35.20 13.50
C ASN A 97 -19.85 36.45 12.74
N ALA A 98 -20.48 37.42 13.41
CA ALA A 98 -20.79 38.72 12.80
C ALA A 98 -19.48 39.45 12.42
N PRO A 99 -19.46 40.21 11.29
CA PRO A 99 -18.26 40.88 10.81
C PRO A 99 -17.88 42.07 11.74
N LEU A 100 -16.60 42.13 12.04
CA LEU A 100 -15.96 43.27 12.72
C LEU A 100 -15.39 44.21 11.67
N LEU A 101 -15.82 45.46 11.68
CA LEU A 101 -15.51 46.49 10.67
C LEU A 101 -14.55 47.53 11.19
N THR A 102 -13.65 47.97 10.32
CA THR A 102 -12.86 49.19 10.50
C THR A 102 -13.77 50.44 10.44
N PRO A 103 -13.28 51.64 10.83
CA PRO A 103 -14.04 52.89 10.60
C PRO A 103 -14.41 53.17 9.13
N GLU A 104 -13.65 52.62 8.21
CA GLU A 104 -13.85 52.73 6.76
C GLU A 104 -14.85 51.71 6.23
N GLY A 105 -15.33 50.74 7.06
CA GLY A 105 -16.29 49.72 6.72
C GLY A 105 -15.71 48.46 6.11
N GLU A 106 -14.40 48.21 6.25
CA GLU A 106 -13.74 47.00 5.81
C GLU A 106 -13.77 45.92 6.90
N VAL A 107 -13.96 44.66 6.53
CA VAL A 107 -14.01 43.52 7.47
C VAL A 107 -12.59 43.11 7.87
N PHE A 108 -12.21 43.35 9.15
CA PHE A 108 -10.93 42.89 9.68
C PHE A 108 -11.03 41.58 10.46
N GLY A 109 -12.23 41.24 10.98
CA GLY A 109 -12.41 40.04 11.80
C GLY A 109 -13.83 39.50 11.80
N LEU A 110 -13.97 38.29 12.33
CA LEU A 110 -15.24 37.61 12.62
C LEU A 110 -15.37 37.48 14.14
N ALA A 111 -16.50 37.87 14.71
CA ALA A 111 -16.72 37.94 16.14
C ALA A 111 -16.84 36.54 16.78
N GLN A 112 -16.08 36.31 17.83
CA GLN A 112 -16.07 35.10 18.65
C GLN A 112 -16.32 35.39 20.11
N ALA A 113 -16.98 34.50 20.84
CA ALA A 113 -17.22 34.63 22.26
C ALA A 113 -15.93 34.46 23.09
N ASP A 114 -15.92 35.07 24.28
CA ASP A 114 -14.87 34.77 25.27
C ASP A 114 -15.05 33.36 25.84
N ALA A 115 -14.01 32.51 25.73
CA ALA A 115 -14.02 31.15 26.26
C ALA A 115 -14.21 31.12 27.82
N GLY A 116 -13.88 32.22 28.50
CA GLY A 116 -14.09 32.40 29.95
C GLY A 116 -15.50 32.86 30.31
N GLY A 117 -16.39 33.07 29.32
CA GLY A 117 -17.78 33.45 29.52
C GLY A 117 -18.04 34.92 29.83
N LYS A 118 -17.08 35.83 29.65
CA LYS A 118 -17.29 37.26 29.78
C LYS A 118 -18.17 37.77 28.63
N LYS A 119 -19.21 38.50 28.97
CA LYS A 119 -20.18 39.01 27.99
C LYS A 119 -19.94 40.43 27.49
N ASP A 120 -19.05 41.18 28.18
CA ASP A 120 -18.72 42.56 27.88
C ASP A 120 -17.58 42.72 26.86
N ILE A 121 -17.02 41.62 26.41
CA ILE A 121 -15.93 41.60 25.45
C ILE A 121 -16.24 40.56 24.33
N CYS A 122 -15.68 40.76 23.16
CA CYS A 122 -15.62 39.76 22.11
C CYS A 122 -14.20 39.61 21.58
N TYR A 123 -13.95 38.51 20.92
CA TYR A 123 -12.73 38.31 20.16
C TYR A 123 -13.01 38.39 18.66
N GLY A 124 -11.98 38.73 17.89
CA GLY A 124 -12.05 38.81 16.42
C GLY A 124 -11.03 37.90 15.78
N LEU A 125 -11.48 36.85 15.13
CA LEU A 125 -10.66 36.02 14.24
C LEU A 125 -10.41 36.80 12.94
N SER A 126 -9.15 37.00 12.54
CA SER A 126 -8.83 37.68 11.28
C SER A 126 -9.67 37.22 10.11
N ALA A 127 -10.38 38.11 9.42
CA ALA A 127 -11.14 37.81 8.22
C ALA A 127 -10.24 37.34 7.07
N GLY A 128 -9.02 37.90 6.96
CA GLY A 128 -8.00 37.43 6.03
C GLY A 128 -7.58 36.00 6.29
N TYR A 129 -7.46 35.61 7.56
CA TYR A 129 -7.20 34.20 7.93
C TYR A 129 -8.35 33.27 7.48
N ALA A 130 -9.57 33.59 7.87
CA ALA A 130 -10.75 32.81 7.44
C ALA A 130 -10.86 32.73 5.91
N GLY A 131 -10.56 33.83 5.21
CA GLY A 131 -10.47 33.88 3.75
C GLY A 131 -9.37 33.02 3.13
N SER A 132 -8.27 32.80 3.86
CA SER A 132 -7.12 32.00 3.41
C SER A 132 -7.32 30.49 3.60
N LEU A 133 -8.34 30.07 4.36
CA LEU A 133 -8.61 28.65 4.57
C LEU A 133 -8.79 27.95 3.23
N SER A 134 -8.15 26.81 3.10
CA SER A 134 -8.22 25.94 1.93
C SER A 134 -8.23 24.48 2.37
N ILE A 135 -8.82 23.64 1.54
CA ILE A 135 -8.83 22.19 1.75
C ILE A 135 -7.61 21.57 1.10
N GLY A 136 -6.91 20.71 1.82
CA GLY A 136 -5.82 19.86 1.30
C GLY A 136 -6.27 18.41 1.15
N SER A 137 -5.46 17.57 0.50
CA SER A 137 -5.80 16.16 0.28
C SER A 137 -6.00 15.38 1.58
N ALA A 138 -5.20 15.65 2.62
CA ALA A 138 -5.29 14.99 3.92
C ALA A 138 -6.55 15.37 4.72
N ASP A 139 -7.12 16.55 4.46
CA ASP A 139 -8.28 17.06 5.19
C ASP A 139 -9.52 16.19 5.01
N TYR A 140 -9.67 15.52 3.86
CA TYR A 140 -10.79 14.60 3.62
C TYR A 140 -10.85 13.44 4.61
N LEU A 141 -9.74 13.09 5.24
CA LEU A 141 -9.66 12.04 6.26
C LEU A 141 -9.75 12.57 7.69
N SER A 142 -9.70 13.90 7.89
CA SER A 142 -9.73 14.51 9.22
C SER A 142 -11.12 14.45 9.85
N SER A 143 -11.17 14.43 11.19
CA SER A 143 -12.42 14.44 11.96
C SER A 143 -13.24 15.71 11.71
N ALA A 144 -12.58 16.87 11.62
CA ALA A 144 -13.20 18.16 11.36
C ALA A 144 -14.08 18.13 10.10
N TYR A 145 -13.52 17.61 9.00
CA TYR A 145 -14.24 17.55 7.74
C TYR A 145 -15.24 16.40 7.64
N ARG A 146 -14.96 15.24 8.28
CA ARG A 146 -15.90 14.10 8.28
C ARG A 146 -17.20 14.39 9.00
N ASN A 147 -17.18 15.22 10.03
CA ASN A 147 -18.37 15.59 10.79
C ASN A 147 -19.24 16.66 10.11
N ILE A 148 -18.76 17.29 9.04
CA ILE A 148 -19.53 18.27 8.27
C ILE A 148 -20.23 17.56 7.12
N ASN A 149 -21.56 17.39 7.20
CA ASN A 149 -22.39 16.74 6.16
C ASN A 149 -22.73 17.68 4.98
N ILE A 150 -21.73 18.43 4.52
CA ILE A 150 -21.80 19.29 3.33
C ILE A 150 -20.71 18.79 2.36
N PRO A 151 -20.94 18.76 1.05
CA PRO A 151 -19.93 18.42 0.07
C PRO A 151 -18.65 19.25 0.27
N LYS A 152 -17.48 18.65 0.10
CA LYS A 152 -16.18 19.34 0.15
C LYS A 152 -15.81 19.77 -1.27
N GLY A 153 -15.29 20.97 -1.42
CA GLY A 153 -14.67 21.41 -2.66
C GLY A 153 -13.29 20.72 -2.85
N TRP A 154 -12.74 20.84 -4.04
CA TRP A 154 -11.42 20.28 -4.35
C TRP A 154 -10.29 21.20 -3.88
N PRO A 155 -9.11 20.64 -3.54
CA PRO A 155 -7.88 21.41 -3.45
C PRO A 155 -7.64 22.22 -4.72
N LYS A 156 -7.00 23.37 -4.59
CA LYS A 156 -6.73 24.22 -5.77
C LYS A 156 -5.66 23.64 -6.68
N GLU A 157 -4.64 23.02 -6.06
CA GLU A 157 -3.52 22.42 -6.76
C GLU A 157 -3.93 21.04 -7.29
N LEU A 158 -3.75 20.82 -8.58
CA LEU A 158 -4.19 19.59 -9.26
C LEU A 158 -3.63 18.33 -8.60
N ASP A 159 -2.34 18.33 -8.24
CA ASP A 159 -1.69 17.18 -7.59
C ASP A 159 -2.40 16.81 -6.27
N GLN A 160 -2.75 17.81 -5.47
CA GLN A 160 -3.49 17.60 -4.22
C GLN A 160 -4.93 17.12 -4.48
N ALA A 161 -5.57 17.64 -5.52
CA ALA A 161 -6.92 17.23 -5.90
C ALA A 161 -6.93 15.79 -6.41
N THR A 162 -5.92 15.39 -7.19
CA THR A 162 -5.75 14.01 -7.67
C THR A 162 -5.56 13.04 -6.49
N VAL A 163 -4.69 13.37 -5.53
CA VAL A 163 -4.54 12.56 -4.31
C VAL A 163 -5.86 12.46 -3.55
N ALA A 164 -6.59 13.57 -3.39
CA ALA A 164 -7.91 13.56 -2.73
C ALA A 164 -8.92 12.67 -3.46
N LEU A 165 -8.94 12.69 -4.80
CA LEU A 165 -9.81 11.83 -5.61
C LEU A 165 -9.60 10.35 -5.30
N TYR A 166 -8.34 9.89 -5.23
CA TYR A 166 -8.03 8.49 -4.90
C TYR A 166 -8.39 8.14 -3.46
N LEU A 167 -8.12 9.03 -2.50
CA LEU A 167 -8.46 8.81 -1.09
C LEU A 167 -9.97 8.69 -0.86
N ILE A 168 -10.77 9.55 -1.50
CA ILE A 168 -12.23 9.54 -1.37
C ILE A 168 -12.82 8.31 -2.08
N SER A 169 -12.35 8.01 -3.27
CA SER A 169 -12.84 6.91 -4.10
C SER A 169 -12.80 5.56 -3.40
N GLY A 170 -11.80 5.32 -2.54
CA GLY A 170 -11.67 4.08 -1.78
C GLY A 170 -12.71 3.89 -0.67
N THR A 171 -13.50 4.91 -0.33
CA THR A 171 -14.46 4.88 0.78
C THR A 171 -15.93 4.94 0.33
N GLN A 172 -16.19 5.07 -0.97
CA GLN A 172 -17.52 5.27 -1.55
C GLN A 172 -18.02 4.04 -2.31
N ASP A 173 -19.35 3.86 -2.37
CA ASP A 173 -19.97 2.95 -3.33
C ASP A 173 -19.82 3.46 -4.78
N ALA A 174 -20.11 2.62 -5.76
CA ALA A 174 -19.90 2.93 -7.17
C ALA A 174 -20.69 4.20 -7.65
N LYS A 175 -21.90 4.40 -7.14
CA LYS A 175 -22.73 5.54 -7.53
C LYS A 175 -22.22 6.86 -6.95
N ALA A 176 -21.92 6.87 -5.66
CA ALA A 176 -21.32 8.03 -4.99
C ALA A 176 -19.94 8.37 -5.58
N ARG A 177 -19.15 7.36 -5.90
CA ARG A 177 -17.87 7.53 -6.58
C ARG A 177 -18.04 8.14 -7.97
N LEU A 178 -19.05 7.73 -8.74
CA LEU A 178 -19.32 8.30 -10.06
C LEU A 178 -19.68 9.80 -9.97
N GLU A 179 -20.46 10.20 -8.99
CA GLU A 179 -20.78 11.62 -8.74
C GLU A 179 -19.51 12.41 -8.40
N THR A 180 -18.67 11.86 -7.51
CA THR A 180 -17.39 12.48 -7.10
C THR A 180 -16.44 12.66 -8.29
N VAL A 181 -16.26 11.62 -9.11
CA VAL A 181 -15.38 11.68 -10.29
C VAL A 181 -15.93 12.66 -11.34
N ASN A 182 -17.24 12.72 -11.55
CA ASN A 182 -17.85 13.70 -12.46
C ASN A 182 -17.64 15.15 -11.98
N ASP A 183 -17.73 15.40 -10.68
CA ASP A 183 -17.44 16.72 -10.10
C ASP A 183 -15.95 17.09 -10.25
N PHE A 184 -15.04 16.11 -10.05
CA PHE A 184 -13.61 16.29 -10.33
C PHE A 184 -13.35 16.67 -11.78
N ILE A 185 -13.91 15.93 -12.75
CA ILE A 185 -13.76 16.20 -14.19
C ILE A 185 -14.34 17.59 -14.54
N THR A 186 -15.43 17.97 -13.91
CA THR A 186 -16.03 19.30 -14.12
C THR A 186 -15.11 20.41 -13.63
N THR A 187 -14.40 20.19 -12.54
CA THR A 187 -13.47 21.16 -11.93
C THR A 187 -12.13 21.20 -12.66
N PHE A 188 -11.64 20.03 -13.12
CA PHE A 188 -10.35 19.85 -13.80
C PHE A 188 -10.52 19.11 -15.14
N PRO A 189 -11.11 19.75 -16.14
CA PRO A 189 -11.45 19.06 -17.39
C PRO A 189 -10.25 18.61 -18.23
N ASP A 190 -9.08 19.18 -17.99
CA ASP A 190 -7.82 18.84 -18.67
C ASP A 190 -6.98 17.83 -17.88
N ALA A 191 -7.45 17.32 -16.74
CA ALA A 191 -6.76 16.34 -15.94
C ALA A 191 -7.12 14.91 -16.40
N PRO A 192 -6.16 14.13 -16.91
CA PRO A 192 -6.41 12.76 -17.39
C PRO A 192 -6.87 11.81 -16.27
N ASP A 193 -6.43 12.03 -15.02
CA ASP A 193 -6.74 11.18 -13.87
C ASP A 193 -8.24 11.04 -13.63
N GLY A 194 -9.03 12.09 -13.82
CA GLY A 194 -10.47 12.05 -13.67
C GLY A 194 -11.11 11.07 -14.66
N TYR A 195 -10.74 11.17 -15.93
CA TYR A 195 -11.24 10.27 -16.98
C TYR A 195 -10.77 8.84 -16.80
N LEU A 196 -9.51 8.62 -16.45
CA LEU A 196 -8.98 7.28 -16.18
C LEU A 196 -9.67 6.63 -14.98
N ASN A 197 -9.90 7.39 -13.89
CA ASN A 197 -10.63 6.89 -12.72
C ASN A 197 -12.09 6.54 -13.06
N ARG A 198 -12.76 7.36 -13.90
CA ARG A 198 -14.13 7.09 -14.35
C ARG A 198 -14.20 5.92 -15.32
N SER A 199 -13.20 5.77 -16.18
CA SER A 199 -13.05 4.61 -17.07
C SER A 199 -12.98 3.31 -16.29
N ASP A 200 -12.11 3.24 -15.27
CA ASP A 200 -11.99 2.10 -14.38
C ASP A 200 -13.33 1.81 -13.66
N LEU A 201 -13.99 2.84 -13.15
CA LEU A 201 -15.28 2.71 -12.48
C LEU A 201 -16.36 2.14 -13.42
N TYR A 202 -16.45 2.67 -14.64
CA TYR A 202 -17.38 2.16 -15.65
C TYR A 202 -17.10 0.70 -16.03
N ALA A 203 -15.85 0.31 -16.13
CA ALA A 203 -15.49 -1.03 -16.53
C ALA A 203 -15.66 -2.06 -15.40
N TYR A 204 -15.10 -1.79 -14.21
CA TYR A 204 -15.07 -2.76 -13.12
C TYR A 204 -16.34 -2.76 -12.27
N ASN A 205 -17.02 -1.62 -12.12
CA ASN A 205 -18.24 -1.52 -11.32
C ASN A 205 -19.52 -1.44 -12.17
N ARG A 206 -19.46 -1.82 -13.45
CA ARG A 206 -20.61 -1.75 -14.36
C ARG A 206 -21.86 -2.48 -13.86
N ALA A 207 -21.67 -3.59 -13.12
CA ALA A 207 -22.79 -4.36 -12.59
C ALA A 207 -23.53 -3.63 -11.45
N GLU A 208 -22.85 -2.77 -10.71
CA GLU A 208 -23.43 -1.93 -9.64
C GLU A 208 -24.10 -0.65 -10.20
N LEU A 209 -23.58 -0.15 -11.32
CA LEU A 209 -24.04 1.06 -11.97
C LEU A 209 -25.23 0.80 -12.90
N ALA A 210 -25.29 -0.35 -13.54
CA ALA A 210 -26.27 -0.71 -14.56
C ALA A 210 -27.46 -1.49 -13.99
N ASN A 211 -28.62 -1.32 -14.61
CA ASN A 211 -29.83 -2.07 -14.28
C ASN A 211 -30.08 -3.27 -15.23
N SER A 212 -29.26 -3.41 -16.27
CA SER A 212 -29.37 -4.49 -17.28
C SER A 212 -28.03 -4.80 -17.93
N MET A 213 -27.90 -6.00 -18.54
CA MET A 213 -26.72 -6.38 -19.30
C MET A 213 -26.45 -5.45 -20.50
N ALA A 214 -27.49 -4.96 -21.17
CA ALA A 214 -27.34 -3.98 -22.26
C ALA A 214 -26.76 -2.65 -21.76
N GLU A 215 -27.13 -2.21 -20.57
CA GLU A 215 -26.57 -1.02 -19.95
C GLU A 215 -25.11 -1.25 -19.51
N GLN A 216 -24.77 -2.44 -19.03
CA GLN A 216 -23.37 -2.80 -18.71
C GLN A 216 -22.46 -2.69 -19.95
N ALA A 217 -22.91 -3.17 -21.12
CA ALA A 217 -22.19 -2.99 -22.38
C ALA A 217 -22.00 -1.51 -22.74
N THR A 218 -22.99 -0.67 -22.45
CA THR A 218 -22.87 0.79 -22.63
C THR A 218 -21.80 1.40 -21.73
N TYR A 219 -21.66 0.92 -20.49
CA TYR A 219 -20.60 1.37 -19.59
C TYR A 219 -19.21 0.96 -20.06
N LEU A 220 -19.05 -0.21 -20.64
CA LEU A 220 -17.78 -0.62 -21.25
C LEU A 220 -17.39 0.32 -22.40
N GLN A 221 -18.35 0.74 -23.25
CA GLN A 221 -18.08 1.73 -24.30
C GLN A 221 -17.70 3.09 -23.71
N LYS A 222 -18.42 3.57 -22.70
CA LYS A 222 -18.09 4.82 -22.01
C LYS A 222 -16.68 4.79 -21.40
N ALA A 223 -16.24 3.64 -20.89
CA ALA A 223 -14.90 3.46 -20.36
C ALA A 223 -13.83 3.70 -21.44
N LEU A 224 -14.01 3.15 -22.64
CA LEU A 224 -13.08 3.38 -23.77
C LEU A 224 -13.13 4.84 -24.25
N ASP A 225 -14.29 5.48 -24.24
CA ASP A 225 -14.44 6.90 -24.62
C ASP A 225 -13.71 7.81 -23.61
N ASP A 226 -13.72 7.47 -22.33
CA ASP A 226 -12.96 8.19 -21.30
C ASP A 226 -11.44 8.03 -21.49
N ILE A 227 -10.94 6.82 -21.78
CA ILE A 227 -9.53 6.63 -22.13
C ILE A 227 -9.12 7.49 -23.33
N LYS A 228 -9.97 7.53 -24.37
CA LYS A 228 -9.74 8.38 -25.53
C LYS A 228 -9.70 9.86 -25.19
N THR A 229 -10.49 10.27 -24.19
CA THR A 229 -10.49 11.67 -23.72
C THR A 229 -9.26 11.97 -22.89
N ALA A 230 -8.87 11.08 -21.95
CA ALA A 230 -7.66 11.21 -21.17
C ALA A 230 -6.41 11.31 -22.03
N SER A 231 -6.34 10.56 -23.13
CA SER A 231 -5.17 10.56 -24.02
C SER A 231 -4.92 11.90 -24.73
N LYS A 232 -5.92 12.77 -24.85
CA LYS A 232 -5.73 14.11 -25.43
C LYS A 232 -4.90 15.02 -24.52
N CYS A 233 -4.76 14.66 -23.25
CA CYS A 233 -3.99 15.39 -22.26
C CYS A 233 -2.55 14.85 -22.12
N SER A 234 -2.18 13.81 -22.88
CA SER A 234 -0.84 13.22 -22.89
C SER A 234 -0.05 13.63 -24.14
N ASP A 235 1.23 13.93 -23.96
CA ASP A 235 2.16 14.18 -25.08
C ASP A 235 2.64 12.87 -25.75
N LYS A 236 2.37 11.72 -25.12
CA LYS A 236 2.78 10.39 -25.62
C LYS A 236 1.62 9.74 -26.37
N LYS A 237 1.80 9.46 -27.63
CA LYS A 237 0.77 8.85 -28.49
C LYS A 237 0.42 7.43 -28.10
N GLY A 238 1.38 6.68 -27.58
CA GLY A 238 1.21 5.30 -27.12
C GLY A 238 0.36 5.19 -25.87
N ASP A 239 0.26 6.25 -25.03
CA ASP A 239 -0.50 6.20 -23.76
C ASP A 239 -1.98 5.85 -23.98
N PHE A 240 -2.58 6.27 -25.10
CA PHE A 240 -3.95 5.87 -25.43
C PHE A 240 -4.08 4.35 -25.53
N TRP A 241 -3.23 3.75 -26.35
CA TRP A 241 -3.24 2.31 -26.60
C TRP A 241 -2.85 1.50 -25.37
N TYR A 242 -1.87 2.00 -24.61
CA TYR A 242 -1.45 1.37 -23.35
C TYR A 242 -2.57 1.34 -22.30
N ASN A 243 -3.24 2.48 -22.05
CA ASN A 243 -4.34 2.55 -21.11
C ASN A 243 -5.52 1.70 -21.56
N GLN A 244 -5.81 1.66 -22.87
CA GLN A 244 -6.81 0.77 -23.44
C GLN A 244 -6.44 -0.70 -23.23
N ALA A 245 -5.21 -1.10 -23.52
CA ALA A 245 -4.71 -2.46 -23.32
C ALA A 245 -4.82 -2.89 -21.86
N LYS A 246 -4.37 -2.03 -20.94
CA LYS A 246 -4.42 -2.25 -19.50
C LYS A 246 -5.86 -2.48 -19.00
N LEU A 247 -6.79 -1.64 -19.44
CA LEU A 247 -8.21 -1.75 -19.05
C LEU A 247 -8.82 -3.04 -19.61
N ILE A 248 -8.65 -3.31 -20.92
CA ILE A 248 -9.19 -4.51 -21.58
C ILE A 248 -8.64 -5.77 -20.90
N TYR A 249 -7.33 -5.85 -20.68
CA TYR A 249 -6.71 -6.98 -20.01
C TYR A 249 -7.25 -7.21 -18.60
N GLY A 250 -7.36 -6.14 -17.81
CA GLY A 250 -7.89 -6.23 -16.46
C GLY A 250 -9.34 -6.73 -16.42
N VAL A 251 -10.20 -6.23 -17.31
CA VAL A 251 -11.60 -6.66 -17.41
C VAL A 251 -11.71 -8.08 -17.91
N ALA A 252 -10.99 -8.45 -18.99
CA ALA A 252 -11.01 -9.79 -19.57
C ALA A 252 -10.49 -10.86 -18.58
N SER A 253 -9.51 -10.50 -17.76
CA SER A 253 -8.96 -11.39 -16.73
C SER A 253 -9.91 -11.57 -15.54
N ALA A 254 -10.69 -10.54 -15.20
CA ALA A 254 -11.62 -10.56 -14.07
C ALA A 254 -12.98 -11.19 -14.42
N ASP A 255 -13.42 -11.14 -15.68
CA ASP A 255 -14.73 -11.59 -16.11
C ASP A 255 -14.63 -12.54 -17.32
N SER A 256 -14.48 -13.81 -17.02
CA SER A 256 -14.43 -14.88 -18.05
C SER A 256 -15.77 -15.11 -18.77
N THR A 257 -16.85 -14.46 -18.36
CA THR A 257 -18.17 -14.59 -19.01
C THR A 257 -18.39 -13.55 -20.10
N LEU A 258 -17.51 -12.56 -20.22
CA LEU A 258 -17.58 -11.54 -21.22
C LEU A 258 -17.21 -12.10 -22.61
N THR A 259 -18.14 -12.04 -23.55
CA THR A 259 -17.98 -12.60 -24.89
C THR A 259 -17.77 -11.54 -25.98
N ASP A 260 -17.65 -10.26 -25.61
CA ASP A 260 -17.41 -9.17 -26.55
C ASP A 260 -15.97 -9.26 -27.10
N PRO A 261 -15.78 -9.37 -28.44
CA PRO A 261 -14.46 -9.49 -29.05
C PRO A 261 -13.51 -8.30 -28.76
N ALA A 262 -14.05 -7.13 -28.45
CA ALA A 262 -13.25 -5.94 -28.08
C ALA A 262 -12.64 -6.05 -26.65
N TRP A 263 -13.08 -7.01 -25.85
CA TRP A 263 -12.70 -7.18 -24.45
C TRP A 263 -12.08 -8.56 -24.21
N THR A 264 -11.11 -8.91 -25.05
CA THR A 264 -10.34 -10.16 -24.95
C THR A 264 -8.87 -9.88 -24.64
N ILE A 265 -8.16 -10.90 -24.19
CA ILE A 265 -6.69 -10.79 -23.96
C ILE A 265 -5.99 -10.49 -25.28
N GLU A 266 -6.46 -11.05 -26.40
CA GLU A 266 -5.95 -10.80 -27.74
C GLU A 266 -6.14 -9.31 -28.13
N ALA A 267 -7.31 -8.74 -27.89
CA ALA A 267 -7.57 -7.32 -28.16
C ALA A 267 -6.67 -6.40 -27.28
N ALA A 268 -6.39 -6.80 -26.04
CA ALA A 268 -5.43 -6.10 -25.19
C ALA A 268 -4.01 -6.17 -25.75
N MET A 269 -3.57 -7.34 -26.26
CA MET A 269 -2.26 -7.50 -26.88
C MET A 269 -2.14 -6.65 -28.16
N GLU A 270 -3.16 -6.63 -29.02
CA GLU A 270 -3.16 -5.79 -30.23
C GLU A 270 -3.07 -4.29 -29.91
N ALA A 271 -3.76 -3.84 -28.85
CA ALA A 271 -3.64 -2.46 -28.40
C ALA A 271 -2.24 -2.17 -27.86
N LEU A 272 -1.64 -3.12 -27.14
CA LEU A 272 -0.32 -2.97 -26.57
C LEU A 272 0.78 -2.96 -27.66
N ASP A 273 0.62 -3.75 -28.72
CA ASP A 273 1.51 -3.70 -29.89
C ASP A 273 1.51 -2.30 -30.53
N LYS A 274 0.33 -1.69 -30.69
CA LYS A 274 0.22 -0.31 -31.18
C LYS A 274 0.84 0.71 -30.22
N ALA A 275 0.73 0.50 -28.91
CA ALA A 275 1.38 1.36 -27.92
C ALA A 275 2.90 1.34 -28.10
N ILE A 276 3.50 0.16 -28.26
CA ILE A 276 4.93 -0.06 -28.45
C ILE A 276 5.42 0.50 -29.81
N GLU A 277 4.59 0.39 -30.85
CA GLU A 277 4.90 0.99 -32.16
C GLU A 277 4.96 2.52 -32.13
N GLU A 278 4.09 3.17 -31.35
CA GLU A 278 4.06 4.64 -31.23
C GLU A 278 5.16 5.17 -30.31
N ASP A 279 5.31 4.58 -29.13
CA ASP A 279 6.28 4.97 -28.11
C ASP A 279 6.85 3.72 -27.43
N ASN A 280 8.08 3.36 -27.71
CA ASN A 280 8.73 2.16 -27.17
C ASN A 280 9.13 2.33 -25.70
N LEU A 281 8.11 2.36 -24.77
CA LEU A 281 8.34 2.63 -23.37
C LEU A 281 8.43 1.34 -22.51
N PRO A 282 9.31 1.30 -21.50
CA PRO A 282 9.48 0.13 -20.63
C PRO A 282 8.18 -0.32 -19.95
N ALA A 283 7.28 0.60 -19.59
CA ALA A 283 6.00 0.26 -18.97
C ALA A 283 5.09 -0.57 -19.87
N TYR A 284 5.17 -0.37 -21.20
CA TYR A 284 4.40 -1.15 -22.17
C TYR A 284 4.93 -2.58 -22.27
N HIS A 285 6.26 -2.73 -22.29
CA HIS A 285 6.94 -4.03 -22.25
C HIS A 285 6.65 -4.78 -20.94
N GLN A 286 6.59 -4.07 -19.80
CA GLN A 286 6.21 -4.67 -18.52
C GLN A 286 4.82 -5.30 -18.58
N LEU A 287 3.83 -4.56 -19.06
CA LEU A 287 2.45 -5.10 -19.19
C LEU A 287 2.39 -6.26 -20.19
N ARG A 288 3.12 -6.17 -21.30
CA ARG A 288 3.19 -7.23 -22.29
C ARG A 288 3.80 -8.50 -21.71
N ALA A 289 4.87 -8.36 -20.93
CA ALA A 289 5.50 -9.46 -20.21
C ALA A 289 4.54 -10.13 -19.23
N ASP A 290 3.79 -9.33 -18.45
CA ASP A 290 2.81 -9.82 -17.49
C ASP A 290 1.69 -10.63 -18.18
N ILE A 291 1.19 -10.14 -19.31
CA ILE A 291 0.18 -10.87 -20.12
C ILE A 291 0.74 -12.18 -20.66
N LEU A 292 1.93 -12.16 -21.26
CA LEU A 292 2.60 -13.33 -21.81
C LEU A 292 2.90 -14.38 -20.74
N PHE A 293 3.34 -13.92 -19.54
CA PHE A 293 3.56 -14.80 -18.40
C PHE A 293 2.27 -15.53 -17.98
N ASN A 294 1.17 -14.81 -17.88
CA ASN A 294 -0.14 -15.39 -17.52
C ASN A 294 -0.70 -16.31 -18.61
N LYS A 295 -0.35 -16.09 -19.88
CA LYS A 295 -0.66 -17.00 -20.99
C LYS A 295 0.21 -18.26 -21.00
N GLY A 296 1.30 -18.30 -20.20
CA GLY A 296 2.27 -19.39 -20.19
C GLY A 296 3.34 -19.30 -21.28
N GLU A 297 3.43 -18.18 -21.98
CA GLU A 297 4.43 -17.88 -23.01
C GLU A 297 5.73 -17.35 -22.37
N PHE A 298 6.34 -18.19 -21.52
CA PHE A 298 7.37 -17.80 -20.58
C PHE A 298 8.67 -17.26 -21.22
N GLN A 299 9.07 -17.81 -22.39
CA GLN A 299 10.26 -17.29 -23.07
C GLN A 299 10.03 -15.86 -23.57
N GLN A 300 8.89 -15.58 -24.18
CA GLN A 300 8.55 -14.25 -24.65
C GLN A 300 8.39 -13.28 -23.48
N ALA A 301 7.74 -13.72 -22.39
CA ALA A 301 7.62 -12.94 -21.18
C ALA A 301 9.00 -12.58 -20.61
N PHE A 302 9.93 -13.51 -20.58
CA PHE A 302 11.31 -13.27 -20.14
C PHE A 302 12.00 -12.23 -21.03
N ASP A 303 11.89 -12.35 -22.34
CA ASP A 303 12.50 -11.43 -23.30
C ASP A 303 11.97 -9.99 -23.10
N GLU A 304 10.67 -9.83 -22.87
CA GLU A 304 10.02 -8.55 -22.57
C GLU A 304 10.47 -7.96 -21.22
N TYR A 305 10.52 -8.78 -20.15
CA TYR A 305 11.08 -8.32 -18.88
C TYR A 305 12.55 -7.88 -19.00
N MET A 306 13.33 -8.52 -19.87
CA MET A 306 14.71 -8.10 -20.10
C MET A 306 14.83 -6.77 -20.82
N ILE A 307 13.84 -6.38 -21.65
CA ILE A 307 13.78 -5.02 -22.21
C ILE A 307 13.60 -4.00 -21.07
N VAL A 308 12.68 -4.28 -20.12
CA VAL A 308 12.50 -3.43 -18.93
C VAL A 308 13.77 -3.37 -18.10
N ASN A 309 14.44 -4.50 -17.87
CA ASN A 309 15.65 -4.60 -17.05
C ASN A 309 16.89 -3.90 -17.70
N ASN A 310 16.86 -3.67 -18.99
CA ASN A 310 17.91 -2.92 -19.71
C ASN A 310 17.61 -1.40 -19.80
N SER A 311 16.54 -0.93 -19.15
CA SER A 311 16.16 0.48 -19.10
C SER A 311 16.52 1.14 -17.76
N ASP A 312 16.32 2.44 -17.67
CA ASP A 312 16.53 3.26 -16.47
C ASP A 312 15.49 3.00 -15.35
N VAL A 313 14.35 2.37 -15.67
CA VAL A 313 13.32 1.99 -14.71
C VAL A 313 13.47 0.55 -14.17
N ALA A 314 14.59 -0.12 -14.47
CA ALA A 314 14.89 -1.45 -13.95
C ALA A 314 14.86 -1.48 -12.41
N SER A 315 14.08 -2.40 -11.86
CA SER A 315 13.79 -2.50 -10.43
C SER A 315 14.06 -3.91 -9.89
N ALA A 316 14.08 -4.06 -8.57
CA ALA A 316 14.16 -5.37 -7.91
C ALA A 316 13.03 -6.29 -8.39
N SER A 317 11.80 -5.79 -8.45
CA SER A 317 10.63 -6.54 -8.89
C SER A 317 10.74 -6.98 -10.35
N SER A 318 11.23 -6.11 -11.28
CA SER A 318 11.35 -6.48 -12.69
C SER A 318 12.39 -7.59 -12.94
N TYR A 319 13.50 -7.59 -12.20
CA TYR A 319 14.46 -8.69 -12.24
C TYR A 319 13.90 -9.98 -11.64
N TYR A 320 13.14 -9.88 -10.54
CA TYR A 320 12.49 -11.04 -9.94
C TYR A 320 11.47 -11.68 -10.90
N LEU A 321 10.64 -10.87 -11.55
CA LEU A 321 9.67 -11.35 -12.54
C LEU A 321 10.37 -12.01 -13.74
N ALA A 322 11.49 -11.46 -14.21
CA ALA A 322 12.32 -12.10 -15.22
C ALA A 322 12.84 -13.46 -14.75
N ALA A 323 13.28 -13.58 -13.47
CA ALA A 323 13.69 -14.85 -12.89
C ALA A 323 12.54 -15.86 -12.85
N LYS A 324 11.33 -15.41 -12.46
CA LYS A 324 10.11 -16.25 -12.44
C LYS A 324 9.69 -16.71 -13.84
N ALA A 325 9.86 -15.88 -14.86
CA ALA A 325 9.64 -16.28 -16.23
C ALA A 325 10.71 -17.29 -16.71
N LYS A 326 11.97 -17.01 -16.45
CA LYS A 326 13.11 -17.85 -16.84
C LYS A 326 13.01 -19.27 -16.28
N GLU A 327 12.63 -19.44 -15.01
CA GLU A 327 12.50 -20.76 -14.36
C GLU A 327 11.40 -21.66 -14.98
N ARG A 328 10.47 -21.05 -15.74
CA ARG A 328 9.39 -21.75 -16.44
C ARG A 328 9.74 -22.12 -17.88
N VAL A 329 10.83 -21.59 -18.42
CA VAL A 329 11.31 -21.91 -19.76
C VAL A 329 11.87 -23.34 -19.78
N THR A 330 11.43 -24.15 -20.74
CA THR A 330 11.91 -25.53 -20.87
C THR A 330 13.43 -25.56 -21.10
N GLY A 331 14.16 -26.31 -20.26
CA GLY A 331 15.60 -26.44 -20.38
C GLY A 331 16.40 -25.22 -19.87
N PHE A 332 15.80 -24.38 -19.03
CA PHE A 332 16.50 -23.23 -18.45
C PHE A 332 17.76 -23.63 -17.64
N ASN A 333 18.71 -22.70 -17.59
CA ASN A 333 19.87 -22.84 -16.72
C ASN A 333 19.57 -22.23 -15.34
N ILE A 334 19.79 -22.99 -14.26
CA ILE A 334 19.58 -22.52 -12.88
C ILE A 334 20.51 -21.32 -12.57
N GLY A 335 21.72 -21.30 -13.11
CA GLY A 335 22.65 -20.16 -12.93
C GLY A 335 22.03 -18.83 -13.39
N ASP A 336 21.38 -18.82 -14.57
CA ASP A 336 20.72 -17.61 -15.08
C ASP A 336 19.63 -17.09 -14.12
N VAL A 337 18.91 -18.00 -13.45
CA VAL A 337 17.87 -17.62 -12.48
C VAL A 337 18.54 -17.03 -11.21
N ILE A 338 19.64 -17.61 -10.74
CA ILE A 338 20.39 -17.08 -9.61
C ILE A 338 20.95 -15.69 -9.94
N ASP A 339 21.51 -15.47 -11.13
CA ASP A 339 22.05 -14.19 -11.57
C ASP A 339 20.95 -13.09 -11.60
N LEU A 340 19.75 -13.44 -12.01
CA LEU A 340 18.61 -12.51 -11.99
C LEU A 340 18.15 -12.18 -10.56
N LEU A 341 18.16 -13.18 -9.67
CA LEU A 341 17.84 -12.96 -8.25
C LEU A 341 18.93 -12.13 -7.56
N ASP A 342 20.20 -12.32 -7.93
CA ASP A 342 21.32 -11.49 -7.45
C ASP A 342 21.07 -10.02 -7.81
N LYS A 343 20.70 -9.73 -9.07
CA LYS A 343 20.37 -8.38 -9.53
C LYS A 343 19.12 -7.82 -8.83
N ALA A 344 18.09 -8.65 -8.59
CA ALA A 344 16.91 -8.22 -7.85
C ALA A 344 17.28 -7.78 -6.42
N ILE A 345 18.11 -8.56 -5.73
CA ILE A 345 18.57 -8.24 -4.38
C ILE A 345 19.48 -7.00 -4.38
N GLU A 346 20.38 -6.87 -5.36
CA GLU A 346 21.24 -5.69 -5.53
C GLU A 346 20.41 -4.42 -5.69
N LYS A 347 19.33 -4.47 -6.49
CA LYS A 347 18.42 -3.33 -6.71
C LYS A 347 17.63 -2.92 -5.48
N CYS A 348 17.49 -3.76 -4.45
CA CYS A 348 16.94 -3.36 -3.16
C CYS A 348 17.83 -2.37 -2.40
N GLY A 349 19.12 -2.24 -2.78
CA GLY A 349 20.07 -1.32 -2.17
C GLY A 349 20.40 -1.67 -0.71
N THR A 350 20.79 -0.65 0.07
CA THR A 350 21.16 -0.81 1.48
C THR A 350 19.97 -0.90 2.45
N ASN A 351 18.81 -0.42 2.05
CA ASN A 351 17.58 -0.43 2.85
C ASN A 351 16.72 -1.66 2.48
N MET A 352 17.31 -2.84 2.57
CA MET A 352 16.57 -4.09 2.31
C MET A 352 15.40 -4.25 3.28
N ASN A 353 14.27 -4.69 2.74
CA ASN A 353 13.00 -4.87 3.45
C ASN A 353 12.47 -6.31 3.29
N ALA A 354 11.23 -6.54 3.66
CA ALA A 354 10.56 -7.84 3.50
C ALA A 354 10.51 -8.34 2.05
N GLU A 355 10.53 -7.43 1.05
CA GLU A 355 10.58 -7.80 -0.37
C GLU A 355 11.91 -8.47 -0.71
N ALA A 356 13.04 -7.89 -0.27
CA ALA A 356 14.37 -8.50 -0.43
C ALA A 356 14.44 -9.89 0.24
N ALA A 357 13.79 -10.07 1.38
CA ALA A 357 13.75 -11.37 2.07
C ALA A 357 13.09 -12.46 1.19
N ALA A 358 12.04 -12.13 0.43
CA ALA A 358 11.40 -13.06 -0.50
C ALA A 358 12.36 -13.50 -1.63
N TYR A 359 13.12 -12.57 -2.21
CA TYR A 359 14.10 -12.87 -3.25
C TYR A 359 15.26 -13.72 -2.73
N VAL A 360 15.75 -13.44 -1.50
CA VAL A 360 16.78 -14.23 -0.84
C VAL A 360 16.29 -15.66 -0.59
N LEU A 361 15.05 -15.83 -0.11
CA LEU A 361 14.47 -17.15 0.13
C LEU A 361 14.36 -17.97 -1.17
N GLU A 362 13.99 -17.34 -2.27
CA GLU A 362 13.96 -18.00 -3.58
C GLU A 362 15.36 -18.41 -4.03
N ARG A 363 16.38 -17.53 -3.85
CA ARG A 363 17.78 -17.84 -4.18
C ARG A 363 18.35 -18.98 -3.35
N ILE A 364 18.01 -19.09 -2.06
CA ILE A 364 18.35 -20.24 -1.21
C ILE A 364 17.90 -21.53 -1.89
N ASN A 365 16.66 -21.61 -2.34
CA ASN A 365 16.11 -22.81 -2.96
C ASN A 365 16.91 -23.25 -4.19
N TRP A 366 17.29 -22.28 -5.04
CA TRP A 366 18.07 -22.57 -6.25
C TRP A 366 19.52 -22.96 -5.93
N ARG A 367 20.17 -22.30 -4.96
CA ARG A 367 21.53 -22.64 -4.50
C ARG A 367 21.59 -24.03 -3.90
N LEU A 368 20.59 -24.42 -3.12
CA LEU A 368 20.49 -25.80 -2.59
C LEU A 368 20.37 -26.84 -3.68
N ARG A 369 19.63 -26.58 -4.77
CA ARG A 369 19.53 -27.48 -5.93
C ARG A 369 20.87 -27.64 -6.67
N LEU A 370 21.71 -26.62 -6.68
CA LEU A 370 23.06 -26.67 -7.23
C LEU A 370 24.11 -27.18 -6.22
N ALA A 371 23.72 -27.59 -5.02
CA ALA A 371 24.60 -27.98 -3.92
C ALA A 371 25.60 -26.86 -3.52
N GLN A 372 25.28 -25.59 -3.77
CA GLN A 372 26.02 -24.40 -3.33
C GLN A 372 25.69 -24.11 -1.86
N TYR A 373 26.11 -25.02 -0.97
CA TYR A 373 25.67 -24.99 0.43
C TYR A 373 26.25 -23.81 1.20
N THR A 374 27.49 -23.40 0.93
CA THR A 374 28.14 -22.26 1.58
C THR A 374 27.41 -20.96 1.26
N GLU A 375 27.05 -20.75 -0.01
CA GLU A 375 26.32 -19.59 -0.49
C GLU A 375 24.88 -19.60 0.04
N ALA A 376 24.25 -20.77 0.10
CA ALA A 376 22.91 -20.91 0.67
C ALA A 376 22.89 -20.59 2.17
N ILE A 377 23.93 -20.96 2.93
CA ILE A 377 24.06 -20.61 4.34
C ILE A 377 24.16 -19.08 4.52
N ALA A 378 24.99 -18.42 3.71
CA ALA A 378 25.09 -16.96 3.73
C ALA A 378 23.73 -16.29 3.43
N ASP A 379 22.93 -16.83 2.51
CA ASP A 379 21.57 -16.37 2.23
C ASP A 379 20.63 -16.63 3.40
N TYR A 380 20.70 -17.77 4.07
CA TYR A 380 19.92 -18.01 5.28
C TYR A 380 20.23 -16.98 6.37
N ASP A 381 21.50 -16.61 6.54
CA ASP A 381 21.93 -15.61 7.53
C ASP A 381 21.41 -14.22 7.14
N LEU A 382 21.46 -13.88 5.85
CA LEU A 382 20.88 -12.63 5.32
C LEU A 382 19.36 -12.61 5.53
N TYR A 383 18.65 -13.67 5.15
CA TYR A 383 17.22 -13.80 5.36
C TYR A 383 16.83 -13.61 6.82
N TYR A 384 17.55 -14.30 7.73
CA TYR A 384 17.32 -14.19 9.18
C TYR A 384 17.43 -12.74 9.67
N THR A 385 18.44 -12.02 9.16
CA THR A 385 18.66 -10.60 9.49
C THR A 385 17.53 -9.72 8.95
N LEU A 386 17.12 -9.92 7.70
CA LEU A 386 16.08 -9.12 7.03
C LEU A 386 14.72 -9.19 7.72
N ILE A 387 14.37 -10.35 8.28
CA ILE A 387 13.11 -10.55 8.99
C ILE A 387 13.21 -10.33 10.52
N GLY A 388 14.33 -9.75 10.99
CA GLY A 388 14.55 -9.44 12.41
C GLY A 388 14.64 -10.65 13.32
N GLY A 389 15.10 -11.79 12.81
CA GLY A 389 15.26 -13.03 13.56
C GLY A 389 13.98 -13.76 13.94
N GLN A 390 12.82 -13.31 13.47
CA GLN A 390 11.52 -13.93 13.77
C GLN A 390 11.28 -15.11 12.82
N VAL A 391 11.77 -16.28 13.20
CA VAL A 391 11.68 -17.52 12.42
C VAL A 391 11.01 -18.64 13.19
N LEU A 392 10.37 -19.55 12.45
CA LEU A 392 9.85 -20.80 13.01
C LEU A 392 11.01 -21.81 13.23
N PRO A 393 10.87 -22.79 14.14
CA PRO A 393 11.88 -23.81 14.38
C PRO A 393 12.38 -24.54 13.11
N ASN A 394 11.49 -24.73 12.15
CA ASN A 394 11.82 -25.37 10.87
C ASN A 394 12.88 -24.59 10.05
N PHE A 395 12.99 -23.27 10.23
CA PHE A 395 14.05 -22.50 9.59
C PHE A 395 15.44 -22.98 10.02
N PHE A 396 15.65 -23.18 11.32
CA PHE A 396 16.91 -23.68 11.85
C PHE A 396 17.20 -25.09 11.36
N PHE A 397 16.19 -25.94 11.28
CA PHE A 397 16.33 -27.29 10.73
C PHE A 397 16.77 -27.26 9.24
N LEU A 398 16.19 -26.40 8.42
CA LEU A 398 16.57 -26.28 7.01
C LEU A 398 17.99 -25.69 6.84
N ARG A 399 18.40 -24.72 7.66
CA ARG A 399 19.74 -24.16 7.63
C ARG A 399 20.77 -25.16 8.18
N GLU A 400 20.41 -25.94 9.19
CA GLU A 400 21.22 -27.06 9.70
C GLU A 400 21.56 -28.03 8.56
N GLN A 401 20.60 -28.46 7.76
CA GLN A 401 20.86 -29.40 6.66
C GLN A 401 21.87 -28.82 5.65
N ALA A 402 21.80 -27.54 5.34
CA ALA A 402 22.77 -26.88 4.49
C ALA A 402 24.18 -26.89 5.13
N LYS A 403 24.28 -26.53 6.43
CA LYS A 403 25.52 -26.52 7.18
C LYS A 403 26.13 -27.93 7.30
N PHE A 404 25.30 -28.94 7.58
CA PHE A 404 25.75 -30.32 7.64
C PHE A 404 26.35 -30.80 6.32
N ARG A 405 25.71 -30.46 5.20
CA ARG A 405 26.21 -30.82 3.85
C ARG A 405 27.47 -30.03 3.46
N ALA A 406 27.60 -28.79 3.93
CA ALA A 406 28.80 -27.97 3.79
C ALA A 406 29.98 -28.45 4.68
N GLY A 407 29.70 -29.32 5.65
CA GLY A 407 30.71 -29.81 6.63
C GLY A 407 30.86 -28.92 7.86
N ASP A 408 30.07 -27.88 8.03
CA ASP A 408 30.02 -27.06 9.26
C ASP A 408 29.19 -27.78 10.34
N LEU A 409 29.79 -28.80 10.96
CA LEU A 409 29.12 -29.62 11.96
C LEU A 409 28.84 -28.88 13.28
N GLU A 410 29.62 -27.85 13.61
CA GLU A 410 29.39 -27.05 14.81
C GLU A 410 28.21 -26.08 14.61
N GLY A 411 28.17 -25.42 13.45
CA GLY A 411 27.05 -24.56 13.07
C GLY A 411 25.75 -25.34 12.90
N ALA A 412 25.83 -26.55 12.32
CA ALA A 412 24.67 -27.45 12.19
C ALA A 412 24.11 -27.85 13.58
N LEU A 413 25.02 -28.21 14.52
CA LEU A 413 24.62 -28.59 15.88
C LEU A 413 23.91 -27.44 16.61
N LYS A 414 24.40 -26.20 16.48
CA LYS A 414 23.74 -25.02 17.06
C LYS A 414 22.35 -24.81 16.49
N ASP A 415 22.19 -24.95 15.18
CA ASP A 415 20.89 -24.74 14.52
C ASP A 415 19.90 -25.83 14.91
N ILE A 416 20.29 -27.12 14.90
CA ILE A 416 19.34 -28.17 15.28
C ILE A 416 18.95 -28.06 16.78
N GLN A 417 19.81 -27.60 17.64
CA GLN A 417 19.51 -27.35 19.05
C GLN A 417 18.50 -26.17 19.19
N ALA A 418 18.62 -25.13 18.36
CA ALA A 418 17.64 -24.06 18.31
C ALA A 418 16.28 -24.56 17.81
N ALA A 419 16.25 -25.45 16.80
CA ALA A 419 15.03 -26.10 16.35
C ALA A 419 14.36 -26.94 17.44
N ILE A 420 15.13 -27.74 18.17
CA ILE A 420 14.68 -28.55 19.31
C ILE A 420 14.13 -27.67 20.43
N GLN A 421 14.79 -26.57 20.75
CA GLN A 421 14.30 -25.62 21.75
C GLN A 421 12.96 -25.03 21.39
N GLY A 422 12.74 -24.70 20.12
CA GLY A 422 11.49 -24.16 19.63
C GLY A 422 10.38 -25.19 19.43
N SER A 423 10.71 -26.47 19.21
CA SER A 423 9.75 -27.57 19.03
C SER A 423 10.31 -28.89 19.58
N PRO A 424 10.30 -29.09 20.91
CA PRO A 424 10.93 -30.24 21.58
C PRO A 424 10.21 -31.58 21.37
N SER A 425 9.03 -31.57 20.75
CA SER A 425 8.25 -32.78 20.44
C SER A 425 8.43 -33.30 19.00
N THR A 426 9.39 -32.75 18.24
CA THR A 426 9.67 -33.16 16.86
C THR A 426 10.80 -34.20 16.82
N PRO A 427 10.51 -35.49 16.55
CA PRO A 427 11.51 -36.56 16.64
C PRO A 427 12.61 -36.44 15.58
N ASP A 428 12.27 -35.88 14.41
CA ASP A 428 13.23 -35.63 13.31
C ASP A 428 14.40 -34.77 13.74
N TYR A 429 14.19 -33.76 14.59
CA TYR A 429 15.25 -32.87 15.06
C TYR A 429 16.28 -33.61 15.92
N TYR A 430 15.83 -34.53 16.76
CA TYR A 430 16.75 -35.37 17.55
C TYR A 430 17.48 -36.41 16.70
N ALA A 431 16.86 -36.89 15.62
CA ALA A 431 17.49 -37.78 14.67
C ALA A 431 18.62 -37.07 13.89
N GLU A 432 18.39 -35.81 13.48
CA GLU A 432 19.44 -35.00 12.84
C GLU A 432 20.54 -34.63 13.84
N GLU A 433 20.22 -34.23 15.08
CA GLU A 433 21.21 -34.01 16.13
C GLU A 433 22.08 -35.24 16.34
N ALA A 434 21.47 -36.43 16.36
CA ALA A 434 22.22 -37.68 16.46
C ALA A 434 23.12 -37.94 15.24
N SER A 435 22.64 -37.60 14.04
CA SER A 435 23.40 -37.72 12.79
C SER A 435 24.62 -36.82 12.79
N ILE A 436 24.50 -35.58 13.33
CA ILE A 436 25.63 -34.68 13.53
C ILE A 436 26.65 -35.26 14.52
N TYR A 437 26.19 -35.77 15.69
CA TYR A 437 27.07 -36.40 16.66
C TYR A 437 27.79 -37.64 16.11
N VAL A 438 27.09 -38.47 15.33
CA VAL A 438 27.71 -39.60 14.63
C VAL A 438 28.85 -39.13 13.71
N ARG A 439 28.63 -38.06 12.95
CA ARG A 439 29.62 -37.47 12.06
C ARG A 439 30.81 -36.90 12.82
N GLN A 440 30.57 -36.33 14.03
CA GLN A 440 31.61 -35.87 14.96
C GLN A 440 32.29 -37.02 15.75
N GLN A 441 31.88 -38.26 15.55
CA GLN A 441 32.32 -39.44 16.29
C GLN A 441 32.00 -39.43 17.81
N LYS A 442 30.99 -38.62 18.20
CA LYS A 442 30.48 -38.52 19.60
C LYS A 442 29.31 -39.49 19.79
N TYR A 443 29.64 -40.80 19.79
CA TYR A 443 28.61 -41.85 19.70
C TYR A 443 27.69 -41.94 20.92
N GLU A 444 28.24 -41.66 22.12
CA GLU A 444 27.44 -41.61 23.36
C GLU A 444 26.43 -40.48 23.36
N ASP A 445 26.81 -39.30 22.85
CA ASP A 445 25.86 -38.17 22.73
C ASP A 445 24.82 -38.44 21.65
N ALA A 446 25.21 -39.07 20.54
CA ALA A 446 24.26 -39.52 19.51
C ALA A 446 23.21 -40.46 20.10
N LEU A 447 23.63 -41.44 20.96
CA LEU A 447 22.68 -42.35 21.61
C LEU A 447 21.66 -41.63 22.49
N LYS A 448 22.06 -40.59 23.23
CA LYS A 448 21.13 -39.78 24.05
C LYS A 448 20.07 -39.11 23.17
N SER A 449 20.46 -38.51 22.03
CA SER A 449 19.53 -37.88 21.10
C SER A 449 18.58 -38.91 20.45
N ILE A 450 19.12 -40.07 20.06
CA ILE A 450 18.33 -41.20 19.54
C ILE A 450 17.28 -41.67 20.55
N GLU A 451 17.64 -41.82 21.81
CA GLU A 451 16.71 -42.23 22.87
C GLU A 451 15.55 -41.23 23.02
N ARG A 452 15.83 -39.93 22.92
CA ARG A 452 14.80 -38.90 22.92
C ARG A 452 13.85 -38.99 21.71
N ALA A 453 14.43 -39.19 20.49
CA ALA A 453 13.65 -39.38 19.29
C ALA A 453 12.74 -40.61 19.39
N ILE A 454 13.25 -41.74 19.88
CA ILE A 454 12.48 -42.97 20.04
C ILE A 454 11.40 -42.82 21.12
N ALA A 455 11.66 -42.08 22.21
CA ALA A 455 10.68 -41.80 23.23
C ALA A 455 9.47 -41.01 22.70
N ILE A 456 9.69 -40.14 21.70
CA ILE A 456 8.62 -39.37 21.04
C ILE A 456 7.94 -40.21 19.96
N ALA A 457 8.71 -40.90 19.13
CA ALA A 457 8.24 -41.76 18.02
C ALA A 457 8.87 -43.17 18.09
N PRO A 458 8.26 -44.11 18.82
CA PRO A 458 8.79 -45.46 18.99
C PRO A 458 8.89 -46.31 17.71
N ASP A 459 8.20 -45.89 16.66
CA ASP A 459 8.17 -46.52 15.34
C ASP A 459 9.13 -45.88 14.32
N PHE A 460 9.95 -44.91 14.74
CA PHE A 460 10.88 -44.23 13.84
C PHE A 460 12.11 -45.09 13.51
N GLY A 461 11.99 -45.94 12.49
CA GLY A 461 12.99 -46.93 12.07
C GLY A 461 14.39 -46.38 11.82
N ALA A 462 14.52 -45.15 11.30
CA ALA A 462 15.81 -44.51 11.07
C ALA A 462 16.61 -44.27 12.37
N CYS A 463 15.95 -43.98 13.48
CA CYS A 463 16.60 -43.84 14.79
C CYS A 463 17.19 -45.16 15.27
N TYR A 464 16.52 -46.29 15.08
CA TYR A 464 17.09 -47.60 15.42
C TYR A 464 18.25 -47.95 14.50
N ARG A 465 18.23 -47.58 13.24
CA ARG A 465 19.39 -47.73 12.35
C ARG A 465 20.59 -46.91 12.85
N LEU A 466 20.40 -45.63 13.20
CA LEU A 466 21.44 -44.77 13.76
C LEU A 466 21.99 -45.34 15.07
N ARG A 467 21.12 -45.88 15.94
CA ARG A 467 21.51 -46.56 17.18
C ARG A 467 22.41 -47.75 16.91
N GLY A 468 22.06 -48.56 15.93
CA GLY A 468 22.90 -49.68 15.48
C GLY A 468 24.28 -49.24 14.99
N VAL A 469 24.33 -48.15 14.19
CA VAL A 469 25.59 -47.56 13.72
C VAL A 469 26.46 -47.10 14.90
N CYS A 470 25.88 -46.41 15.89
CA CYS A 470 26.61 -46.03 17.10
C CYS A 470 27.16 -47.23 17.84
N TYR A 471 26.40 -48.31 18.05
CA TYR A 471 26.86 -49.52 18.72
C TYR A 471 27.95 -50.25 17.95
N VAL A 472 27.92 -50.28 16.62
CA VAL A 472 29.03 -50.80 15.81
C VAL A 472 30.30 -50.03 16.12
N ARG A 473 30.28 -48.71 16.16
CA ARG A 473 31.43 -47.86 16.41
C ARG A 473 31.94 -48.00 17.85
N LEU A 474 31.06 -48.27 18.79
CA LEU A 474 31.37 -48.56 20.19
C LEU A 474 31.76 -50.03 20.45
N LYS A 475 31.87 -50.86 19.39
CA LYS A 475 32.22 -52.28 19.45
C LYS A 475 31.21 -53.15 20.25
N LYS A 476 29.96 -52.71 20.34
CA LYS A 476 28.83 -53.40 20.98
C LYS A 476 28.03 -54.16 19.93
N LYS A 477 28.54 -55.33 19.49
CA LYS A 477 28.00 -56.07 18.34
C LYS A 477 26.58 -56.59 18.56
N THR A 478 26.30 -57.10 19.76
CA THR A 478 24.95 -57.64 20.05
C THR A 478 23.89 -56.57 20.00
N GLU A 479 24.10 -55.46 20.67
CA GLU A 479 23.20 -54.31 20.73
C GLU A 479 23.03 -53.67 19.33
N ALA A 480 24.09 -53.66 18.52
CA ALA A 480 24.04 -53.18 17.15
C ALA A 480 23.08 -54.03 16.31
N CYS A 481 23.18 -55.34 16.43
CA CYS A 481 22.33 -56.26 15.65
C CYS A 481 20.87 -56.23 16.10
N GLU A 482 20.59 -56.11 17.39
CA GLU A 482 19.23 -55.88 17.89
C GLU A 482 18.63 -54.60 17.33
N ALA A 483 19.39 -53.49 17.34
CA ALA A 483 18.96 -52.23 16.83
C ALA A 483 18.70 -52.27 15.30
N PHE A 484 19.56 -52.92 14.51
CA PHE A 484 19.34 -53.08 13.05
C PHE A 484 18.12 -53.96 12.73
N ASN A 485 17.92 -55.05 13.52
CA ASN A 485 16.74 -55.89 13.34
C ASN A 485 15.46 -55.09 13.63
N LYS A 486 15.44 -54.29 14.69
CA LYS A 486 14.31 -53.42 15.00
C LYS A 486 14.04 -52.36 13.91
N ALA A 487 15.11 -51.75 13.38
CA ALA A 487 14.99 -50.85 12.23
C ALA A 487 14.37 -51.55 11.02
N LYS A 488 14.76 -52.80 10.74
CA LYS A 488 14.20 -53.59 9.64
C LYS A 488 12.71 -53.92 9.84
N GLU A 489 12.34 -54.30 11.08
CA GLU A 489 10.91 -54.52 11.43
C GLU A 489 10.07 -53.26 11.21
N LEU A 490 10.63 -52.12 11.47
CA LEU A 490 9.98 -50.79 11.26
C LEU A 490 10.11 -50.28 9.82
N GLY A 491 10.61 -51.09 8.90
CA GLY A 491 10.64 -50.77 7.48
C GLY A 491 11.78 -49.87 7.01
N ASP A 492 12.86 -49.69 7.83
CA ASP A 492 14.02 -48.91 7.37
C ASP A 492 14.72 -49.58 6.18
N PRO A 493 14.83 -48.88 5.02
CA PRO A 493 15.33 -49.51 3.77
C PRO A 493 16.79 -49.91 3.81
N LEU A 494 17.59 -49.31 4.67
CA LEU A 494 19.03 -49.56 4.78
C LEU A 494 19.38 -50.64 5.82
N ALA A 495 18.47 -50.97 6.73
CA ALA A 495 18.70 -51.88 7.83
C ALA A 495 19.14 -53.28 7.35
N GLY A 496 18.52 -53.80 6.29
CA GLY A 496 18.85 -55.11 5.72
C GLY A 496 20.32 -55.22 5.24
N LYS A 497 20.88 -54.16 4.69
CA LYS A 497 22.27 -54.07 4.27
C LYS A 497 23.21 -54.12 5.48
N LEU A 498 22.91 -53.29 6.48
CA LEU A 498 23.74 -53.19 7.70
C LEU A 498 23.76 -54.46 8.52
N ILE A 499 22.64 -55.22 8.56
CA ILE A 499 22.60 -56.56 9.18
C ILE A 499 23.58 -57.52 8.49
N LYS A 500 23.61 -57.53 7.15
CA LYS A 500 24.52 -58.38 6.39
C LYS A 500 25.98 -58.01 6.60
N GLU A 501 26.30 -56.75 6.80
CA GLU A 501 27.67 -56.24 6.99
C GLU A 501 28.18 -56.46 8.41
N HIS A 502 27.36 -56.32 9.43
CA HIS A 502 27.81 -56.22 10.83
C HIS A 502 27.31 -57.34 11.72
N CYS A 503 26.31 -58.14 11.33
CA CYS A 503 25.67 -59.15 12.19
C CYS A 503 25.95 -60.59 11.79
N LYS A 504 26.93 -60.84 10.91
CA LYS A 504 27.38 -62.19 10.59
C LYS A 504 28.35 -62.70 11.62
#